data_ff5a8e236df7f1b5eb945de5dcdfe0ee
#
_entry.id   ff5a8e236df7f1b5eb945de5dcdfe0ee
#
_cell.length_a   1.000
_cell.length_b   1.000
_cell.length_c   1.000
_cell.angle_alpha   90.00
_cell.angle_beta   90.00
_cell.angle_gamma   90.00
#
_symmetry.space_group_name_H-M   'P 1'
#
loop_
_entity.id
_entity.type
_entity.pdbx_description
1 polymer ?
#
loop_
_entity_poly.entity_id
_entity_poly.type
_entity_poly.pdbx_seq_one_letter_code
_entity_poly.pdbx_strand_id
1 'polypeptide(L)'
;MEHKDIERTVAPEEVVSINFIEAIINKDNETGKYGGRVLTRFPPEPNGYLHIGHAKSICLNFGIGKQYNGLTNLRFDDTNPTKEDIEYVNSIMEDVKWLGFEWDGEVRYASDYFGEMYEYAKKLISLGKAYVDDQTAEEIKQTRGDFSTPGINSPYRDRSVEENLKLFEEMKDGKYDDGEKVLRAKIDMAHPNIVMRDPVIYRIVKAEHHNTGNEWVIYPMYDYAHPIEDAIERITHSICTLEFEVHRPLYDWVLEDWDDTEIPQQIEFARLNVTKMVMSKRKLRALVEAGLVAGWDDPRMPTISGLRRRGYTPEAIRDFCDRIGVAKADSVVDIALLEFCIREDLKLKAMRPMVVIDPVKVVITNYPEGQTELVTVENNPENEELGNREVVFGREIYIERNDFMEEPVKKFFRLAPGKEVRLKGAYFITCTDVIKDENGNITEIHCTYDPETKSGSGCTRKVKGTLHWVEASTAVDIESRLYDYLLKEDSDGKDFLGDFNHESLQVFNSKGEACLATTVPGDRFQFLRQGYFVTDKDSTPEHIVMNRIVGLRDSWAKEQKK
;
A
#
# COMPACT_ATOMS: atom_id res chain seq x y z
N MET A 1 17.75 12.61 63.91
CA MET A 1 18.16 12.44 62.50
C MET A 1 17.52 11.15 62.03
N GLU A 2 16.35 11.25 61.47
CA GLU A 2 15.63 10.10 60.92
C GLU A 2 15.92 10.02 59.43
N HIS A 3 16.49 8.91 58.98
CA HIS A 3 16.64 8.56 57.58
C HIS A 3 15.25 8.20 57.02
N LYS A 4 14.73 9.01 56.09
CA LYS A 4 13.60 8.62 55.24
C LYS A 4 14.16 7.84 54.07
N ASP A 5 13.85 6.55 54.06
CA ASP A 5 14.01 5.68 52.89
C ASP A 5 13.06 6.17 51.77
N ILE A 6 13.65 6.56 50.63
CA ILE A 6 12.88 6.88 49.43
C ILE A 6 12.69 5.55 48.71
N GLU A 7 11.51 4.95 48.85
CA GLU A 7 11.04 3.87 47.98
C GLU A 7 11.02 4.38 46.54
N ARG A 8 11.91 3.86 45.71
CA ARG A 8 11.81 3.99 44.26
C ARG A 8 10.60 3.18 43.82
N THR A 9 9.53 3.86 43.46
CA THR A 9 8.42 3.27 42.71
C THR A 9 8.96 2.87 41.33
N VAL A 10 9.08 1.55 41.12
CA VAL A 10 9.32 0.95 39.80
C VAL A 10 8.10 1.30 38.97
N ALA A 11 8.32 1.96 37.83
CA ALA A 11 7.27 2.21 36.86
C ALA A 11 6.66 0.85 36.45
N PRO A 12 5.34 0.76 36.27
CA PRO A 12 4.74 -0.48 35.79
C PRO A 12 5.35 -0.85 34.46
N GLU A 13 5.84 -2.09 34.34
CA GLU A 13 6.24 -2.66 33.06
C GLU A 13 5.06 -2.50 32.11
N GLU A 14 5.28 -1.85 30.97
CA GLU A 14 4.29 -1.80 29.90
C GLU A 14 3.95 -3.25 29.53
N VAL A 15 2.75 -3.69 29.82
CA VAL A 15 2.22 -4.97 29.39
C VAL A 15 2.08 -4.90 27.87
N VAL A 16 3.10 -5.36 27.17
CA VAL A 16 3.06 -5.48 25.71
C VAL A 16 1.96 -6.49 25.36
N SER A 17 0.87 -6.00 24.80
CA SER A 17 -0.22 -6.86 24.34
C SER A 17 0.27 -7.70 23.18
N ILE A 18 0.41 -9.01 23.38
CA ILE A 18 0.74 -9.96 22.32
C ILE A 18 -0.51 -10.31 21.50
N ASN A 19 -0.38 -10.40 20.19
CA ASN A 19 -1.47 -10.87 19.33
C ASN A 19 -1.58 -12.41 19.35
N PHE A 20 -2.67 -12.95 18.80
CA PHE A 20 -2.93 -14.40 18.87
C PHE A 20 -1.90 -15.24 18.09
N ILE A 21 -1.26 -14.70 17.02
CA ILE A 21 -0.20 -15.41 16.28
C ILE A 21 1.05 -15.50 17.16
N GLU A 22 1.43 -14.41 17.79
CA GLU A 22 2.55 -14.40 18.75
C GLU A 22 2.29 -15.36 19.92
N ALA A 23 1.04 -15.44 20.40
CA ALA A 23 0.67 -16.40 21.44
C ALA A 23 0.85 -17.86 20.99
N ILE A 24 0.53 -18.18 19.73
CA ILE A 24 0.77 -19.51 19.14
C ILE A 24 2.27 -19.79 19.04
N ILE A 25 3.06 -18.86 18.50
CA ILE A 25 4.50 -19.01 18.34
C ILE A 25 5.19 -19.18 19.70
N ASN A 26 4.81 -18.39 20.69
CA ASN A 26 5.35 -18.49 22.05
C ASN A 26 5.08 -19.87 22.64
N LYS A 27 3.86 -20.39 22.50
CA LYS A 27 3.50 -21.73 22.95
C LYS A 27 4.28 -22.82 22.23
N ASP A 28 4.45 -22.71 20.92
CA ASP A 28 5.22 -23.68 20.12
C ASP A 28 6.72 -23.66 20.50
N ASN A 29 7.27 -22.49 20.82
CA ASN A 29 8.64 -22.35 21.33
C ASN A 29 8.79 -22.94 22.74
N GLU A 30 7.81 -22.71 23.65
CA GLU A 30 7.79 -23.31 25.00
C GLU A 30 7.74 -24.84 24.97
N THR A 31 6.97 -25.41 24.04
CA THR A 31 6.86 -26.87 23.87
C THR A 31 8.00 -27.49 23.07
N GLY A 32 8.83 -26.66 22.43
CA GLY A 32 9.91 -27.13 21.55
C GLY A 32 9.45 -27.74 20.24
N LYS A 33 8.21 -27.46 19.79
CA LYS A 33 7.59 -28.05 18.60
C LYS A 33 8.47 -27.96 17.35
N TYR A 34 9.15 -26.83 17.16
CA TYR A 34 10.07 -26.59 16.04
C TYR A 34 11.52 -26.36 16.49
N GLY A 35 11.89 -26.83 17.68
CA GLY A 35 13.22 -26.62 18.24
C GLY A 35 13.61 -25.15 18.44
N GLY A 36 12.63 -24.27 18.64
CA GLY A 36 12.82 -22.81 18.79
C GLY A 36 12.99 -22.06 17.47
N ARG A 37 12.85 -22.73 16.32
CA ARG A 37 12.87 -22.07 14.99
C ARG A 37 11.55 -21.36 14.72
N VAL A 38 11.65 -20.17 14.11
CA VAL A 38 10.53 -19.46 13.49
C VAL A 38 10.89 -19.15 12.06
N LEU A 39 10.21 -19.79 11.12
CA LEU A 39 10.39 -19.59 9.69
C LEU A 39 9.01 -19.36 9.06
N THR A 40 8.83 -18.16 8.52
CA THR A 40 7.63 -17.75 7.81
C THR A 40 7.91 -17.61 6.32
N ARG A 41 6.90 -17.30 5.52
CA ARG A 41 7.07 -16.99 4.10
C ARG A 41 6.03 -16.00 3.61
N PHE A 42 6.36 -15.24 2.59
CA PHE A 42 5.44 -14.46 1.78
C PHE A 42 5.35 -15.11 0.39
N PRO A 43 4.20 -15.75 0.02
CA PRO A 43 4.06 -16.53 -1.20
C PRO A 43 3.12 -15.84 -2.22
N PRO A 44 3.51 -14.70 -2.84
CA PRO A 44 2.64 -14.03 -3.79
C PRO A 44 2.55 -14.78 -5.12
N GLU A 45 1.37 -14.79 -5.73
CA GLU A 45 1.16 -15.19 -7.11
C GLU A 45 1.65 -14.05 -8.04
N PRO A 46 2.59 -14.31 -9.01
CA PRO A 46 3.19 -13.26 -9.85
C PRO A 46 2.27 -12.87 -11.02
N ASN A 47 1.04 -12.45 -10.73
CA ASN A 47 -0.02 -12.16 -11.68
C ASN A 47 -0.57 -10.73 -11.59
N GLY A 48 0.19 -9.79 -10.99
CA GLY A 48 -0.11 -8.37 -10.89
C GLY A 48 0.62 -7.67 -9.76
N TYR A 49 0.49 -6.35 -9.73
CA TYR A 49 1.10 -5.49 -8.72
C TYR A 49 0.48 -5.70 -7.33
N LEU A 50 1.32 -5.58 -6.29
CA LEU A 50 0.87 -5.63 -4.90
C LEU A 50 0.12 -4.35 -4.52
N HIS A 51 -0.84 -4.46 -3.60
CA HIS A 51 -1.57 -3.34 -3.02
C HIS A 51 -1.38 -3.29 -1.49
N ILE A 52 -1.91 -2.26 -0.85
CA ILE A 52 -1.78 -2.03 0.60
C ILE A 52 -2.20 -3.25 1.45
N GLY A 53 -3.13 -4.08 0.98
CA GLY A 53 -3.50 -5.34 1.64
C GLY A 53 -2.35 -6.34 1.72
N HIS A 54 -1.54 -6.44 0.66
CA HIS A 54 -0.34 -7.28 0.66
C HIS A 54 0.75 -6.70 1.57
N ALA A 55 0.85 -5.36 1.68
CA ALA A 55 1.79 -4.73 2.61
C ALA A 55 1.55 -5.20 4.05
N LYS A 56 0.29 -5.36 4.48
CA LYS A 56 -0.03 -5.93 5.80
C LYS A 56 0.51 -7.35 5.96
N SER A 57 0.35 -8.21 4.95
CA SER A 57 0.87 -9.59 4.98
C SER A 57 2.40 -9.61 5.00
N ILE A 58 3.05 -8.74 4.22
CA ILE A 58 4.52 -8.59 4.22
C ILE A 58 4.99 -8.16 5.60
N CYS A 59 4.44 -7.06 6.15
CA CYS A 59 4.82 -6.54 7.47
C CYS A 59 4.64 -7.59 8.55
N LEU A 60 3.57 -8.39 8.49
CA LEU A 60 3.30 -9.45 9.47
C LEU A 60 4.32 -10.59 9.36
N ASN A 61 4.51 -11.18 8.19
CA ASN A 61 5.41 -12.33 8.01
C ASN A 61 6.86 -11.97 8.30
N PHE A 62 7.37 -10.89 7.69
CA PHE A 62 8.75 -10.43 7.91
C PHE A 62 8.94 -9.85 9.32
N GLY A 63 7.92 -9.17 9.86
CA GLY A 63 7.94 -8.65 11.23
C GLY A 63 8.08 -9.77 12.26
N ILE A 64 7.32 -10.85 12.12
CA ILE A 64 7.43 -12.05 12.96
C ILE A 64 8.81 -12.69 12.82
N GLY A 65 9.29 -12.92 11.60
CA GLY A 65 10.63 -13.45 11.38
C GLY A 65 11.67 -12.64 12.17
N LYS A 66 11.65 -11.32 12.02
CA LYS A 66 12.57 -10.41 12.72
C LYS A 66 12.40 -10.43 14.25
N GLN A 67 11.16 -10.38 14.75
CA GLN A 67 10.85 -10.34 16.18
C GLN A 67 11.34 -11.56 16.93
N TYR A 68 11.25 -12.73 16.30
CA TYR A 68 11.67 -14.01 16.89
C TYR A 68 13.08 -14.46 16.50
N ASN A 69 13.92 -13.56 15.92
CA ASN A 69 15.24 -13.89 15.38
C ASN A 69 15.19 -15.08 14.41
N GLY A 70 14.08 -15.22 13.72
CA GLY A 70 13.82 -16.23 12.70
C GLY A 70 14.07 -15.70 11.30
N LEU A 71 13.55 -16.41 10.30
CA LEU A 71 13.74 -16.12 8.89
C LEU A 71 12.40 -15.99 8.17
N THR A 72 12.41 -15.36 6.99
CA THR A 72 11.23 -15.28 6.12
C THR A 72 11.64 -15.51 4.68
N ASN A 73 11.01 -16.50 4.03
CA ASN A 73 11.22 -16.79 2.63
C ASN A 73 10.33 -15.92 1.73
N LEU A 74 10.84 -15.58 0.54
CA LEU A 74 10.01 -15.11 -0.57
C LEU A 74 9.87 -16.27 -1.56
N ARG A 75 8.63 -16.72 -1.79
CA ARG A 75 8.32 -17.79 -2.75
C ARG A 75 7.22 -17.31 -3.67
N PHE A 76 7.44 -17.38 -4.97
CA PHE A 76 6.40 -17.12 -5.95
C PHE A 76 5.55 -18.37 -6.18
N ASP A 77 4.24 -18.23 -6.01
CA ASP A 77 3.27 -19.25 -6.42
C ASP A 77 3.05 -19.16 -7.93
N ASP A 78 3.90 -19.86 -8.68
CA ASP A 78 3.87 -19.93 -10.14
C ASP A 78 3.28 -21.28 -10.64
N THR A 79 2.23 -21.76 -9.97
CA THR A 79 1.51 -22.99 -10.36
C THR A 79 0.59 -22.81 -11.56
N ASN A 80 0.40 -21.61 -12.07
CA ASN A 80 -0.50 -21.31 -13.18
C ASN A 80 0.22 -20.67 -14.37
N PRO A 81 0.64 -21.47 -15.39
CA PRO A 81 1.51 -21.00 -16.48
C PRO A 81 0.91 -19.92 -17.37
N THR A 82 -0.42 -19.66 -17.29
CA THR A 82 -1.10 -18.73 -18.21
C THR A 82 -1.24 -17.31 -17.69
N LYS A 83 -0.78 -17.02 -16.47
CA LYS A 83 -1.04 -15.73 -15.79
C LYS A 83 0.19 -15.02 -15.27
N GLU A 84 1.34 -15.62 -15.38
CA GLU A 84 2.57 -15.19 -14.74
C GLU A 84 3.42 -14.33 -15.67
N ASP A 85 4.02 -13.26 -15.13
CA ASP A 85 4.88 -12.35 -15.87
C ASP A 85 6.07 -11.90 -15.00
N ILE A 86 7.25 -11.89 -15.60
CA ILE A 86 8.50 -11.45 -14.97
C ILE A 86 8.44 -9.99 -14.49
N GLU A 87 7.61 -9.16 -15.12
CA GLU A 87 7.37 -7.78 -14.68
C GLU A 87 6.81 -7.77 -13.26
N TYR A 88 5.84 -8.65 -12.98
CA TYR A 88 5.24 -8.72 -11.64
C TYR A 88 6.21 -9.30 -10.60
N VAL A 89 7.01 -10.29 -10.97
CA VAL A 89 8.08 -10.83 -10.11
C VAL A 89 9.01 -9.70 -9.66
N ASN A 90 9.53 -8.91 -10.61
CA ASN A 90 10.44 -7.81 -10.33
C ASN A 90 9.78 -6.72 -9.46
N SER A 91 8.53 -6.35 -9.76
CA SER A 91 7.77 -5.37 -8.99
C SER A 91 7.54 -5.82 -7.55
N ILE A 92 7.20 -7.10 -7.34
CA ILE A 92 6.97 -7.67 -6.00
C ILE A 92 8.26 -7.66 -5.18
N MET A 93 9.38 -8.06 -5.78
CA MET A 93 10.70 -8.02 -5.12
C MET A 93 11.10 -6.60 -4.73
N GLU A 94 10.86 -5.64 -5.63
CA GLU A 94 11.11 -4.22 -5.35
C GLU A 94 10.23 -3.71 -4.21
N ASP A 95 8.96 -4.06 -4.18
CA ASP A 95 8.01 -3.64 -3.15
C ASP A 95 8.39 -4.18 -1.76
N VAL A 96 8.81 -5.45 -1.64
CA VAL A 96 9.30 -6.04 -0.39
C VAL A 96 10.53 -5.29 0.12
N LYS A 97 11.52 -5.05 -0.76
CA LYS A 97 12.74 -4.29 -0.41
C LYS A 97 12.43 -2.85 -0.03
N TRP A 98 11.54 -2.20 -0.78
CA TRP A 98 11.12 -0.83 -0.49
C TRP A 98 10.43 -0.72 0.87
N LEU A 99 9.65 -1.72 1.29
CA LEU A 99 9.07 -1.78 2.63
C LEU A 99 10.12 -1.99 3.74
N GLY A 100 11.39 -2.18 3.40
CA GLY A 100 12.50 -2.33 4.34
C GLY A 100 12.70 -3.76 4.83
N PHE A 101 12.29 -4.75 4.05
CA PHE A 101 12.45 -6.16 4.35
C PHE A 101 13.38 -6.87 3.36
N GLU A 102 14.05 -7.90 3.87
CA GLU A 102 14.90 -8.81 3.10
C GLU A 102 14.46 -10.25 3.40
N TRP A 103 14.39 -11.08 2.36
CA TRP A 103 14.10 -12.51 2.49
C TRP A 103 15.36 -13.33 2.68
N ASP A 104 15.19 -14.55 3.18
CA ASP A 104 16.29 -15.47 3.42
C ASP A 104 16.70 -16.20 2.13
N GLY A 105 18.01 -16.15 1.82
CA GLY A 105 18.61 -16.86 0.69
C GLY A 105 18.09 -16.39 -0.68
N GLU A 106 17.94 -17.36 -1.58
CA GLU A 106 17.44 -17.10 -2.93
C GLU A 106 15.91 -17.02 -2.95
N VAL A 107 15.38 -16.33 -3.96
CA VAL A 107 13.93 -16.36 -4.27
C VAL A 107 13.56 -17.79 -4.70
N ARG A 108 12.45 -18.28 -4.18
CA ARG A 108 11.94 -19.62 -4.48
C ARG A 108 10.69 -19.52 -5.36
N TYR A 109 10.45 -20.59 -6.09
CA TYR A 109 9.28 -20.74 -6.96
C TYR A 109 8.60 -22.06 -6.66
N ALA A 110 7.26 -22.09 -6.76
CA ALA A 110 6.50 -23.34 -6.67
C ALA A 110 6.98 -24.36 -7.72
N SER A 111 7.35 -23.85 -8.90
CA SER A 111 7.88 -24.67 -10.01
C SER A 111 9.22 -25.35 -9.69
N ASP A 112 9.99 -24.86 -8.72
CA ASP A 112 11.22 -25.53 -8.27
C ASP A 112 10.94 -26.92 -7.66
N TYR A 113 9.71 -27.13 -7.18
CA TYR A 113 9.26 -28.34 -6.46
C TYR A 113 8.30 -29.22 -7.25
N PHE A 114 8.06 -28.97 -8.54
CA PHE A 114 7.13 -29.75 -9.35
C PHE A 114 7.50 -31.24 -9.42
N GLY A 115 8.80 -31.55 -9.39
CA GLY A 115 9.28 -32.94 -9.35
C GLY A 115 8.85 -33.68 -8.09
N GLU A 116 9.11 -33.09 -6.92
CA GLU A 116 8.75 -33.62 -5.61
C GLU A 116 7.22 -33.73 -5.45
N MET A 117 6.47 -32.72 -5.91
CA MET A 117 5.01 -32.74 -5.89
C MET A 117 4.45 -33.88 -6.75
N TYR A 118 5.05 -34.14 -7.92
CA TYR A 118 4.65 -35.20 -8.80
C TYR A 118 4.89 -36.59 -8.16
N GLU A 119 6.06 -36.82 -7.58
CA GLU A 119 6.36 -38.06 -6.89
C GLU A 119 5.48 -38.26 -5.65
N TYR A 120 5.18 -37.19 -4.91
CA TYR A 120 4.25 -37.29 -3.79
C TYR A 120 2.81 -37.57 -4.23
N ALA A 121 2.35 -37.05 -5.36
CA ALA A 121 1.06 -37.43 -5.95
C ALA A 121 0.99 -38.92 -6.30
N LYS A 122 2.07 -39.51 -6.85
CA LYS A 122 2.17 -40.97 -7.09
C LYS A 122 2.12 -41.74 -5.77
N LYS A 123 2.73 -41.25 -4.70
CA LYS A 123 2.62 -41.84 -3.35
C LYS A 123 1.17 -41.85 -2.87
N LEU A 124 0.44 -40.74 -3.01
CA LEU A 124 -0.98 -40.64 -2.64
C LEU A 124 -1.85 -41.62 -3.45
N ILE A 125 -1.59 -41.78 -4.76
CA ILE A 125 -2.26 -42.79 -5.60
C ILE A 125 -1.97 -44.17 -5.06
N SER A 126 -0.70 -44.50 -4.76
CA SER A 126 -0.28 -45.80 -4.25
C SER A 126 -0.91 -46.15 -2.91
N LEU A 127 -1.20 -45.13 -2.07
CA LEU A 127 -1.92 -45.27 -0.82
C LEU A 127 -3.45 -45.37 -0.99
N GLY A 128 -3.96 -45.27 -2.23
CA GLY A 128 -5.39 -45.21 -2.51
C GLY A 128 -6.06 -43.89 -2.08
N LYS A 129 -5.28 -42.83 -1.84
CA LYS A 129 -5.73 -41.49 -1.42
C LYS A 129 -5.93 -40.51 -2.59
N ALA A 130 -5.66 -40.91 -3.84
CA ALA A 130 -5.93 -40.12 -5.03
C ALA A 130 -6.33 -41.01 -6.22
N TYR A 131 -7.10 -40.44 -7.14
CA TYR A 131 -7.55 -41.13 -8.35
C TYR A 131 -7.65 -40.19 -9.54
N VAL A 132 -7.44 -40.69 -10.74
CA VAL A 132 -7.65 -39.95 -11.99
C VAL A 132 -9.14 -39.97 -12.35
N ASP A 133 -9.68 -38.79 -12.61
CA ASP A 133 -11.09 -38.56 -12.94
C ASP A 133 -11.20 -38.04 -14.37
N ASP A 134 -12.10 -38.63 -15.17
CA ASP A 134 -12.36 -38.21 -16.55
C ASP A 134 -13.56 -37.27 -16.65
N GLN A 135 -14.13 -36.84 -15.50
CA GLN A 135 -15.18 -35.83 -15.47
C GLN A 135 -14.64 -34.45 -15.84
N THR A 136 -15.40 -33.75 -16.64
CA THR A 136 -15.13 -32.33 -16.94
C THR A 136 -15.32 -31.44 -15.70
N ALA A 137 -14.76 -30.24 -15.73
CA ALA A 137 -14.92 -29.27 -14.64
C ALA A 137 -16.40 -28.97 -14.32
N GLU A 138 -17.26 -28.95 -15.34
CA GLU A 138 -18.71 -28.72 -15.16
C GLU A 138 -19.39 -29.93 -14.48
N GLU A 139 -19.06 -31.17 -14.89
CA GLU A 139 -19.58 -32.39 -14.25
C GLU A 139 -19.14 -32.47 -12.78
N ILE A 140 -17.86 -32.18 -12.49
CA ILE A 140 -17.34 -32.15 -11.12
C ILE A 140 -18.09 -31.10 -10.28
N LYS A 141 -18.36 -29.92 -10.84
CA LYS A 141 -19.12 -28.87 -10.18
C LYS A 141 -20.54 -29.32 -9.87
N GLN A 142 -21.22 -29.99 -10.81
CA GLN A 142 -22.58 -30.49 -10.63
C GLN A 142 -22.65 -31.62 -9.59
N THR A 143 -21.69 -32.52 -9.60
CA THR A 143 -21.65 -33.68 -8.68
C THR A 143 -21.12 -33.37 -7.29
N ARG A 144 -20.40 -32.23 -7.12
CA ARG A 144 -19.84 -31.82 -5.81
C ARG A 144 -20.89 -31.51 -4.76
N GLY A 145 -22.12 -31.16 -5.18
CA GLY A 145 -23.19 -30.70 -4.28
C GLY A 145 -22.97 -29.30 -3.75
N ASP A 146 -23.74 -28.92 -2.74
CA ASP A 146 -23.72 -27.61 -2.09
C ASP A 146 -23.73 -27.74 -0.55
N PHE A 147 -23.97 -26.64 0.18
CA PHE A 147 -23.99 -26.63 1.65
C PHE A 147 -25.14 -27.47 2.23
N SER A 148 -26.21 -27.72 1.48
CA SER A 148 -27.39 -28.47 1.90
C SER A 148 -27.44 -29.88 1.32
N THR A 149 -26.72 -30.13 0.23
CA THR A 149 -26.76 -31.37 -0.53
C THR A 149 -25.37 -32.00 -0.58
N PRO A 150 -25.17 -33.25 -0.11
CA PRO A 150 -23.88 -33.93 -0.23
C PRO A 150 -23.52 -34.16 -1.70
N GLY A 151 -22.24 -34.33 -1.96
CA GLY A 151 -21.74 -34.68 -3.30
C GLY A 151 -22.02 -36.13 -3.66
N ILE A 152 -21.83 -36.43 -4.93
CA ILE A 152 -21.98 -37.79 -5.52
C ILE A 152 -20.60 -38.29 -5.94
N ASN A 153 -20.27 -39.51 -5.59
CA ASN A 153 -19.00 -40.14 -5.99
C ASN A 153 -18.87 -40.14 -7.52
N SER A 154 -17.67 -39.82 -8.00
CA SER A 154 -17.34 -39.98 -9.41
C SER A 154 -17.40 -41.50 -9.79
N PRO A 155 -17.88 -41.83 -11.01
CA PRO A 155 -17.80 -43.19 -11.51
C PRO A 155 -16.39 -43.73 -11.64
N TYR A 156 -15.39 -42.88 -11.64
CA TYR A 156 -13.97 -43.23 -11.75
C TYR A 156 -13.24 -43.32 -10.40
N ARG A 157 -13.94 -43.07 -9.29
CA ARG A 157 -13.36 -43.00 -7.93
C ARG A 157 -12.74 -44.32 -7.47
N ASP A 158 -13.24 -45.45 -7.97
CA ASP A 158 -12.84 -46.76 -7.52
C ASP A 158 -11.96 -47.51 -8.54
N ARG A 159 -11.29 -46.78 -9.45
CA ARG A 159 -10.23 -47.32 -10.31
C ARG A 159 -9.11 -47.94 -9.48
N SER A 160 -8.46 -49.01 -9.99
CA SER A 160 -7.32 -49.62 -9.31
C SER A 160 -6.13 -48.64 -9.20
N VAL A 161 -5.25 -48.90 -8.23
CA VAL A 161 -4.01 -48.13 -8.05
C VAL A 161 -3.15 -48.18 -9.31
N GLU A 162 -3.02 -49.35 -9.93
CA GLU A 162 -2.21 -49.54 -11.13
C GLU A 162 -2.76 -48.75 -12.32
N GLU A 163 -4.08 -48.72 -12.49
CA GLU A 163 -4.72 -47.92 -13.54
C GLU A 163 -4.52 -46.44 -13.31
N ASN A 164 -4.72 -45.94 -12.07
CA ASN A 164 -4.53 -44.55 -11.72
C ASN A 164 -3.08 -44.11 -11.93
N LEU A 165 -2.08 -44.87 -11.51
CA LEU A 165 -0.66 -44.58 -11.75
C LEU A 165 -0.36 -44.47 -13.24
N LYS A 166 -0.82 -45.42 -14.05
CA LYS A 166 -0.65 -45.41 -15.51
C LYS A 166 -1.27 -44.15 -16.13
N LEU A 167 -2.52 -43.83 -15.77
CA LEU A 167 -3.23 -42.68 -16.32
C LEU A 167 -2.55 -41.37 -15.92
N PHE A 168 -2.06 -41.27 -14.69
CA PHE A 168 -1.36 -40.05 -14.21
C PHE A 168 0.00 -39.86 -14.92
N GLU A 169 0.74 -40.94 -15.18
CA GLU A 169 1.95 -40.88 -16.01
C GLU A 169 1.61 -40.48 -17.47
N GLU A 170 0.53 -40.99 -18.03
CA GLU A 170 0.05 -40.61 -19.36
C GLU A 170 -0.41 -39.14 -19.44
N MET A 171 -0.99 -38.60 -18.35
CA MET A 171 -1.29 -37.17 -18.24
C MET A 171 0.00 -36.34 -18.32
N LYS A 172 1.05 -36.70 -17.57
CA LYS A 172 2.36 -36.04 -17.61
C LYS A 172 3.01 -36.12 -18.99
N ASP A 173 2.87 -37.27 -19.68
CA ASP A 173 3.39 -37.49 -21.02
C ASP A 173 2.61 -36.68 -22.12
N GLY A 174 1.57 -35.95 -21.74
CA GLY A 174 0.79 -35.10 -22.65
C GLY A 174 -0.15 -35.88 -23.58
N LYS A 175 -0.53 -37.12 -23.24
CA LYS A 175 -1.41 -37.96 -24.06
C LYS A 175 -2.87 -37.51 -24.08
N TYR A 176 -3.26 -36.61 -23.17
CA TYR A 176 -4.62 -36.11 -23.03
C TYR A 176 -4.66 -34.60 -23.22
N ASP A 177 -5.80 -34.07 -23.63
CA ASP A 177 -6.00 -32.63 -23.81
C ASP A 177 -6.46 -31.94 -22.53
N ASP A 178 -6.41 -30.59 -22.52
CA ASP A 178 -6.83 -29.77 -21.42
C ASP A 178 -8.28 -30.07 -21.01
N GLY A 179 -8.50 -30.32 -19.72
CA GLY A 179 -9.82 -30.63 -19.17
C GLY A 179 -10.31 -32.05 -19.41
N GLU A 180 -9.55 -32.92 -20.10
CA GLU A 180 -9.94 -34.30 -20.39
C GLU A 180 -9.77 -35.22 -19.16
N LYS A 181 -8.75 -34.95 -18.35
CA LYS A 181 -8.50 -35.67 -17.09
C LYS A 181 -7.96 -34.75 -16.02
N VAL A 182 -8.26 -35.09 -14.78
CA VAL A 182 -7.70 -34.43 -13.58
C VAL A 182 -7.30 -35.49 -12.56
N LEU A 183 -6.38 -35.19 -11.65
CA LEU A 183 -6.14 -35.98 -10.45
C LEU A 183 -6.92 -35.39 -9.29
N ARG A 184 -7.69 -36.23 -8.59
CA ARG A 184 -8.48 -35.84 -7.43
C ARG A 184 -8.00 -36.54 -6.16
N ALA A 185 -8.02 -35.82 -5.04
CA ALA A 185 -7.89 -36.42 -3.73
C ALA A 185 -9.12 -37.31 -3.45
N LYS A 186 -8.91 -38.46 -2.81
CA LYS A 186 -9.99 -39.39 -2.42
C LYS A 186 -10.26 -39.24 -0.94
N ILE A 187 -11.19 -38.35 -0.58
CA ILE A 187 -11.49 -38.01 0.80
C ILE A 187 -12.93 -38.43 1.16
N ASP A 188 -13.92 -37.56 0.97
CA ASP A 188 -15.32 -37.83 1.26
C ASP A 188 -16.24 -36.87 0.52
N MET A 189 -17.02 -37.38 -0.43
CA MET A 189 -17.98 -36.59 -1.19
C MET A 189 -19.18 -36.11 -0.37
N ALA A 190 -19.40 -36.62 0.83
CA ALA A 190 -20.45 -36.20 1.76
C ALA A 190 -19.93 -35.22 2.84
N HIS A 191 -18.63 -34.86 2.81
CA HIS A 191 -18.03 -34.01 3.83
C HIS A 191 -18.76 -32.65 3.95
N PRO A 192 -19.02 -32.13 5.18
CA PRO A 192 -19.71 -30.87 5.36
C PRO A 192 -18.93 -29.68 4.80
N ASN A 193 -17.60 -29.70 4.87
CA ASN A 193 -16.75 -28.74 4.18
C ASN A 193 -16.58 -29.16 2.71
N ILE A 194 -17.10 -28.31 1.80
CA ILE A 194 -17.09 -28.57 0.36
C ILE A 194 -15.66 -28.71 -0.21
N VAL A 195 -14.68 -28.02 0.39
CA VAL A 195 -13.26 -28.11 -0.02
C VAL A 195 -12.72 -29.53 0.13
N MET A 196 -13.26 -30.33 1.06
CA MET A 196 -12.86 -31.71 1.34
C MET A 196 -13.59 -32.75 0.47
N ARG A 197 -14.47 -32.33 -0.46
CA ARG A 197 -15.23 -33.24 -1.33
C ARG A 197 -14.44 -33.60 -2.57
N ASP A 198 -13.50 -34.53 -2.42
CA ASP A 198 -12.58 -35.03 -3.44
C ASP A 198 -12.07 -33.90 -4.35
N PRO A 199 -11.30 -32.94 -3.82
CA PRO A 199 -10.82 -31.79 -4.59
C PRO A 199 -9.87 -32.21 -5.71
N VAL A 200 -9.84 -31.44 -6.80
CA VAL A 200 -8.82 -31.57 -7.84
C VAL A 200 -7.48 -31.12 -7.28
N ILE A 201 -6.44 -31.95 -7.43
CA ILE A 201 -5.07 -31.66 -6.99
C ILE A 201 -4.09 -31.49 -8.15
N TYR A 202 -4.37 -32.05 -9.35
CA TYR A 202 -3.65 -31.80 -10.61
C TYR A 202 -4.61 -31.61 -11.77
N ARG A 203 -4.22 -30.73 -12.69
CA ARG A 203 -4.91 -30.48 -13.96
C ARG A 203 -3.94 -30.51 -15.14
N ILE A 204 -4.45 -30.74 -16.35
CA ILE A 204 -3.70 -30.62 -17.59
C ILE A 204 -3.82 -29.19 -18.09
N VAL A 205 -2.68 -28.56 -18.43
CA VAL A 205 -2.61 -27.25 -19.09
C VAL A 205 -1.46 -27.28 -20.07
N LYS A 206 -1.75 -27.30 -21.36
CA LYS A 206 -0.74 -27.30 -22.44
C LYS A 206 -0.33 -25.85 -22.75
N ALA A 207 0.47 -25.25 -21.89
CA ALA A 207 1.00 -23.90 -22.04
C ALA A 207 2.47 -23.85 -21.62
N GLU A 208 3.25 -22.96 -22.24
CA GLU A 208 4.63 -22.70 -21.84
C GLU A 208 4.66 -22.01 -20.48
N HIS A 209 5.48 -22.54 -19.58
CA HIS A 209 5.67 -22.00 -18.24
C HIS A 209 6.90 -21.10 -18.21
N HIS A 210 6.84 -19.94 -17.52
CA HIS A 210 7.90 -18.93 -17.52
C HIS A 210 9.26 -19.45 -16.99
N ASN A 211 9.26 -20.43 -16.07
CA ASN A 211 10.47 -21.02 -15.48
C ASN A 211 10.83 -22.36 -16.10
N THR A 212 9.86 -23.27 -16.27
CA THR A 212 10.10 -24.67 -16.68
C THR A 212 9.86 -24.91 -18.19
N GLY A 213 9.43 -23.87 -18.92
CA GLY A 213 9.15 -23.98 -20.35
C GLY A 213 8.05 -25.01 -20.66
N ASN A 214 8.38 -26.00 -21.49
CA ASN A 214 7.46 -27.07 -21.89
C ASN A 214 7.75 -28.41 -21.20
N GLU A 215 8.47 -28.42 -20.09
CA GLU A 215 8.80 -29.65 -19.35
C GLU A 215 7.55 -30.29 -18.73
N TRP A 216 6.61 -29.47 -18.29
CA TRP A 216 5.38 -29.88 -17.64
C TRP A 216 4.16 -29.53 -18.50
N VAL A 217 3.20 -30.44 -18.52
CA VAL A 217 1.87 -30.25 -19.12
C VAL A 217 0.75 -30.53 -18.11
N ILE A 218 1.12 -30.97 -16.90
CA ILE A 218 0.23 -31.07 -15.74
C ILE A 218 0.74 -30.15 -14.63
N TYR A 219 -0.18 -29.50 -13.96
CA TYR A 219 0.14 -28.53 -12.93
C TYR A 219 -0.63 -28.80 -11.66
N PRO A 220 0.02 -28.70 -10.49
CA PRO A 220 -0.66 -28.85 -9.21
C PRO A 220 -1.65 -27.71 -8.99
N MET A 221 -2.72 -28.00 -8.25
CA MET A 221 -3.61 -26.97 -7.75
C MET A 221 -3.03 -26.35 -6.47
N TYR A 222 -3.33 -25.09 -6.22
CA TYR A 222 -2.83 -24.33 -5.07
C TYR A 222 -2.95 -25.08 -3.73
N ASP A 223 -4.12 -25.66 -3.44
CA ASP A 223 -4.37 -26.35 -2.17
C ASP A 223 -3.53 -27.62 -1.96
N TYR A 224 -2.99 -28.16 -3.05
CA TYR A 224 -2.07 -29.30 -3.01
C TYR A 224 -0.61 -28.84 -2.96
N ALA A 225 -0.24 -27.84 -3.77
CA ALA A 225 1.12 -27.35 -3.88
C ALA A 225 1.60 -26.66 -2.60
N HIS A 226 0.80 -25.73 -2.10
CA HIS A 226 1.13 -24.87 -0.98
C HIS A 226 1.57 -25.59 0.31
N PRO A 227 0.87 -26.62 0.84
CA PRO A 227 1.37 -27.35 2.01
C PRO A 227 2.68 -28.10 1.74
N ILE A 228 2.86 -28.65 0.54
CA ILE A 228 4.09 -29.39 0.17
C ILE A 228 5.29 -28.43 0.09
N GLU A 229 5.13 -27.27 -0.53
CA GLU A 229 6.15 -26.22 -0.58
C GLU A 229 6.56 -25.79 0.82
N ASP A 230 5.59 -25.52 1.70
CA ASP A 230 5.83 -25.17 3.09
C ASP A 230 6.61 -26.27 3.84
N ALA A 231 6.27 -27.54 3.59
CA ALA A 231 6.96 -28.69 4.19
C ALA A 231 8.40 -28.84 3.67
N ILE A 232 8.63 -28.76 2.35
CA ILE A 232 9.96 -28.81 1.74
C ILE A 232 10.85 -27.69 2.25
N GLU A 233 10.32 -26.47 2.34
CA GLU A 233 11.04 -25.31 2.85
C GLU A 233 11.19 -25.33 4.39
N ARG A 234 10.55 -26.28 5.08
CA ARG A 234 10.52 -26.38 6.54
C ARG A 234 9.96 -25.13 7.21
N ILE A 235 8.96 -24.51 6.59
CA ILE A 235 8.19 -23.42 7.19
C ILE A 235 7.58 -23.91 8.52
N THR A 236 7.64 -23.08 9.55
CA THR A 236 7.06 -23.42 10.86
C THR A 236 5.63 -22.89 10.98
N HIS A 237 5.45 -21.62 10.66
CA HIS A 237 4.17 -20.92 10.78
C HIS A 237 3.77 -20.37 9.42
N SER A 238 2.81 -21.04 8.80
CA SER A 238 2.26 -20.73 7.49
C SER A 238 1.12 -19.72 7.64
N ILE A 239 1.46 -18.43 7.63
CA ILE A 239 0.51 -17.35 7.93
C ILE A 239 -0.16 -16.88 6.63
N CYS A 240 -1.49 -16.90 6.60
CA CYS A 240 -2.31 -16.52 5.44
C CYS A 240 -3.58 -15.74 5.85
N THR A 241 -4.38 -15.32 4.87
CA THR A 241 -5.63 -14.60 5.15
C THR A 241 -6.80 -15.53 5.47
N LEU A 242 -7.84 -15.02 6.17
CA LEU A 242 -9.02 -15.79 6.61
C LEU A 242 -9.77 -16.51 5.50
N GLU A 243 -9.64 -16.11 4.26
CA GLU A 243 -10.25 -16.81 3.13
C GLU A 243 -9.77 -18.26 3.00
N PHE A 244 -8.60 -18.60 3.54
CA PHE A 244 -8.03 -19.94 3.56
C PHE A 244 -8.40 -20.76 4.79
N GLU A 245 -9.18 -20.23 5.75
CA GLU A 245 -9.58 -20.98 6.95
C GLU A 245 -10.33 -22.28 6.60
N VAL A 246 -11.22 -22.23 5.62
CA VAL A 246 -11.96 -23.39 5.14
C VAL A 246 -11.09 -24.40 4.37
N HIS A 247 -9.90 -23.98 3.93
CA HIS A 247 -8.91 -24.81 3.23
C HIS A 247 -7.93 -25.50 4.19
N ARG A 248 -7.78 -25.06 5.44
CA ARG A 248 -6.86 -25.65 6.43
C ARG A 248 -7.03 -27.16 6.61
N PRO A 249 -8.25 -27.73 6.68
CA PRO A 249 -8.39 -29.21 6.76
C PRO A 249 -7.78 -29.94 5.56
N LEU A 250 -7.80 -29.34 4.37
CA LEU A 250 -7.16 -29.91 3.19
C LEU A 250 -5.63 -29.73 3.25
N TYR A 251 -5.13 -28.61 3.74
CA TYR A 251 -3.71 -28.38 4.01
C TYR A 251 -3.15 -29.48 4.95
N ASP A 252 -3.84 -29.74 6.07
CA ASP A 252 -3.45 -30.76 7.03
C ASP A 252 -3.53 -32.16 6.42
N TRP A 253 -4.59 -32.46 5.64
CA TRP A 253 -4.78 -33.75 4.97
C TRP A 253 -3.68 -34.05 3.95
N VAL A 254 -3.24 -33.06 3.17
CA VAL A 254 -2.14 -33.24 2.20
C VAL A 254 -0.85 -33.69 2.89
N LEU A 255 -0.60 -33.23 4.11
CA LEU A 255 0.62 -33.52 4.86
C LEU A 255 0.51 -34.74 5.80
N GLU A 256 -0.65 -35.42 5.89
CA GLU A 256 -0.81 -36.59 6.76
C GLU A 256 0.22 -37.72 6.52
N ASP A 257 0.58 -37.95 5.25
CA ASP A 257 1.53 -38.96 4.86
C ASP A 257 2.90 -38.39 4.42
N TRP A 258 3.17 -37.13 4.78
CA TRP A 258 4.48 -36.51 4.53
C TRP A 258 5.54 -37.14 5.42
N ASP A 259 6.74 -37.38 4.87
CA ASP A 259 7.77 -38.15 5.55
C ASP A 259 8.58 -37.37 6.61
N ASP A 260 8.21 -36.13 6.97
CA ASP A 260 8.85 -35.34 8.02
C ASP A 260 7.96 -35.27 9.27
N THR A 261 8.60 -35.14 10.43
CA THR A 261 7.93 -34.97 11.74
C THR A 261 7.63 -33.52 12.08
N GLU A 262 8.30 -32.58 11.44
CA GLU A 262 8.10 -31.12 11.63
C GLU A 262 7.14 -30.58 10.58
N ILE A 263 5.85 -30.78 10.78
CA ILE A 263 4.80 -30.32 9.86
C ILE A 263 4.50 -28.83 10.07
N PRO A 264 4.47 -28.01 8.99
CA PRO A 264 4.08 -26.61 9.07
C PRO A 264 2.66 -26.45 9.64
N GLN A 265 2.39 -25.33 10.29
CA GLN A 265 1.07 -25.01 10.83
C GLN A 265 0.47 -23.81 10.10
N GLN A 266 -0.67 -23.99 9.43
CA GLN A 266 -1.40 -22.89 8.82
C GLN A 266 -2.14 -22.07 9.88
N ILE A 267 -2.00 -20.74 9.82
CA ILE A 267 -2.61 -19.78 10.75
C ILE A 267 -3.21 -18.64 9.93
N GLU A 268 -4.50 -18.34 10.14
CA GLU A 268 -5.20 -17.33 9.37
C GLU A 268 -5.44 -16.05 10.17
N PHE A 269 -5.36 -14.91 9.48
CA PHE A 269 -5.67 -13.59 10.01
C PHE A 269 -6.59 -12.80 9.07
N ALA A 270 -7.31 -11.82 9.63
CA ALA A 270 -8.23 -10.99 8.86
C ALA A 270 -7.50 -10.15 7.81
N ARG A 271 -7.98 -10.20 6.56
CA ARG A 271 -7.46 -9.36 5.48
C ARG A 271 -7.70 -7.87 5.78
N LEU A 272 -6.90 -7.01 5.15
CA LEU A 272 -7.05 -5.57 5.24
C LEU A 272 -8.10 -5.08 4.23
N ASN A 273 -9.15 -4.42 4.73
CA ASN A 273 -10.06 -3.61 3.93
C ASN A 273 -9.93 -2.16 4.38
N VAL A 274 -9.81 -1.23 3.44
CA VAL A 274 -9.65 0.20 3.71
C VAL A 274 -10.77 0.96 3.02
N THR A 275 -11.39 1.90 3.75
CA THR A 275 -12.42 2.78 3.16
C THR A 275 -11.86 3.56 1.98
N LYS A 276 -12.69 3.84 0.99
CA LYS A 276 -12.36 4.66 -0.20
C LYS A 276 -11.21 4.11 -1.06
N MET A 277 -10.74 2.88 -0.81
CA MET A 277 -9.74 2.19 -1.61
C MET A 277 -10.33 0.99 -2.36
N VAL A 278 -9.90 0.81 -3.59
CA VAL A 278 -10.29 -0.32 -4.43
C VAL A 278 -9.32 -1.47 -4.17
N MET A 279 -9.73 -2.49 -3.40
CA MET A 279 -8.88 -3.60 -3.00
C MET A 279 -8.97 -4.82 -3.93
N SER A 280 -9.68 -4.71 -5.05
CA SER A 280 -9.88 -5.79 -6.02
C SER A 280 -8.94 -5.67 -7.21
N LYS A 281 -8.02 -6.63 -7.38
CA LYS A 281 -7.06 -6.71 -8.50
C LYS A 281 -7.76 -6.63 -9.87
N ARG A 282 -8.88 -7.34 -10.05
CA ARG A 282 -9.68 -7.30 -11.28
C ARG A 282 -10.20 -5.89 -11.58
N LYS A 283 -10.69 -5.18 -10.55
CA LYS A 283 -11.19 -3.81 -10.71
C LYS A 283 -10.05 -2.83 -11.00
N LEU A 284 -8.90 -2.97 -10.34
CA LEU A 284 -7.72 -2.14 -10.61
C LEU A 284 -7.22 -2.34 -12.05
N ARG A 285 -7.17 -3.59 -12.53
CA ARG A 285 -6.82 -3.89 -13.92
C ARG A 285 -7.79 -3.22 -14.91
N ALA A 286 -9.10 -3.26 -14.63
CA ALA A 286 -10.09 -2.61 -15.48
C ALA A 286 -9.89 -1.10 -15.60
N LEU A 287 -9.44 -0.41 -14.53
CA LEU A 287 -9.09 1.03 -14.60
C LEU A 287 -7.90 1.30 -15.51
N VAL A 288 -6.86 0.45 -15.44
CA VAL A 288 -5.68 0.56 -16.30
C VAL A 288 -6.03 0.30 -17.76
N GLU A 289 -6.76 -0.79 -18.04
CA GLU A 289 -7.21 -1.17 -19.40
C GLU A 289 -8.15 -0.13 -20.03
N ALA A 290 -8.98 0.51 -19.21
CA ALA A 290 -9.86 1.60 -19.64
C ALA A 290 -9.15 2.96 -19.84
N GLY A 291 -7.85 3.06 -19.51
CA GLY A 291 -7.08 4.30 -19.59
C GLY A 291 -7.55 5.41 -18.63
N LEU A 292 -8.25 5.05 -17.55
CA LEU A 292 -8.75 5.99 -16.52
C LEU A 292 -7.66 6.40 -15.52
N VAL A 293 -6.60 5.63 -15.45
CA VAL A 293 -5.38 5.89 -14.66
C VAL A 293 -4.16 5.74 -15.58
N ALA A 294 -3.04 6.37 -15.21
CA ALA A 294 -1.82 6.38 -16.01
C ALA A 294 -1.09 5.02 -16.05
N GLY A 295 -1.44 4.11 -15.16
CA GLY A 295 -0.84 2.77 -15.04
C GLY A 295 -0.96 2.23 -13.63
N TRP A 296 -0.26 1.14 -13.35
CA TRP A 296 -0.27 0.50 -12.04
C TRP A 296 0.39 1.34 -10.94
N ASP A 297 1.25 2.27 -11.29
CA ASP A 297 1.92 3.22 -10.39
C ASP A 297 1.24 4.60 -10.34
N ASP A 298 0.02 4.72 -10.88
CA ASP A 298 -0.75 5.97 -10.74
C ASP A 298 -0.93 6.32 -9.25
N PRO A 299 -0.62 7.57 -8.82
CA PRO A 299 -0.71 7.98 -7.42
C PRO A 299 -2.10 7.85 -6.76
N ARG A 300 -3.15 7.59 -7.54
CA ARG A 300 -4.51 7.30 -7.03
C ARG A 300 -4.74 5.82 -6.75
N MET A 301 -3.86 4.95 -7.27
CA MET A 301 -3.98 3.50 -7.10
C MET A 301 -3.52 3.08 -5.70
N PRO A 302 -4.20 2.11 -5.05
CA PRO A 302 -3.79 1.56 -3.74
C PRO A 302 -2.66 0.53 -3.87
N THR A 303 -2.03 0.41 -5.02
CA THR A 303 -0.84 -0.41 -5.23
C THR A 303 0.33 0.16 -4.43
N ILE A 304 1.26 -0.69 -4.01
CA ILE A 304 2.46 -0.24 -3.28
C ILE A 304 3.27 0.71 -4.17
N SER A 305 3.39 0.41 -5.47
CA SER A 305 4.05 1.28 -6.44
C SER A 305 3.33 2.63 -6.61
N GLY A 306 2.00 2.66 -6.60
CA GLY A 306 1.20 3.89 -6.64
C GLY A 306 1.34 4.72 -5.39
N LEU A 307 1.28 4.10 -4.20
CA LEU A 307 1.50 4.77 -2.92
C LEU A 307 2.92 5.34 -2.83
N ARG A 308 3.94 4.59 -3.27
CA ARG A 308 5.34 5.04 -3.34
C ARG A 308 5.49 6.25 -4.24
N ARG A 309 4.93 6.23 -5.46
CA ARG A 309 4.95 7.37 -6.38
C ARG A 309 4.17 8.56 -5.85
N ARG A 310 3.08 8.34 -5.12
CA ARG A 310 2.35 9.40 -4.42
C ARG A 310 3.17 10.02 -3.30
N GLY A 311 4.23 9.37 -2.82
CA GLY A 311 5.16 9.88 -1.83
C GLY A 311 5.01 9.30 -0.43
N TYR A 312 4.19 8.27 -0.24
CA TYR A 312 4.16 7.52 1.03
C TYR A 312 5.55 6.96 1.32
N THR A 313 5.87 6.86 2.60
CA THR A 313 7.13 6.28 3.09
C THR A 313 6.91 4.85 3.55
N PRO A 314 7.92 3.98 3.46
CA PRO A 314 7.82 2.64 4.02
C PRO A 314 7.56 2.65 5.52
N GLU A 315 8.12 3.64 6.25
CA GLU A 315 7.89 3.84 7.68
C GLU A 315 6.40 4.08 7.99
N ALA A 316 5.75 4.96 7.23
CA ALA A 316 4.33 5.25 7.40
C ALA A 316 3.44 4.04 7.09
N ILE A 317 3.80 3.23 6.08
CA ILE A 317 3.06 2.01 5.76
C ILE A 317 3.22 0.97 6.87
N ARG A 318 4.43 0.79 7.40
CA ARG A 318 4.67 -0.13 8.53
C ARG A 318 3.93 0.34 9.80
N ASP A 319 4.03 1.62 10.15
CA ASP A 319 3.28 2.19 11.29
C ASP A 319 1.76 1.98 11.15
N PHE A 320 1.23 2.17 9.93
CA PHE A 320 -0.17 1.89 9.63
C PHE A 320 -0.53 0.41 9.88
N CYS A 321 0.28 -0.53 9.38
CA CYS A 321 0.07 -1.96 9.59
C CYS A 321 0.16 -2.35 11.06
N ASP A 322 1.12 -1.80 11.80
CA ASP A 322 1.31 -2.04 13.25
C ASP A 322 0.12 -1.53 14.06
N ARG A 323 -0.40 -0.33 13.76
CA ARG A 323 -1.58 0.25 14.45
C ARG A 323 -2.86 -0.52 14.20
N ILE A 324 -3.04 -1.09 13.02
CA ILE A 324 -4.20 -1.95 12.72
C ILE A 324 -4.14 -3.22 13.55
N GLY A 325 -2.93 -3.74 13.77
CA GLY A 325 -2.71 -4.99 14.47
C GLY A 325 -3.21 -6.21 13.70
N VAL A 326 -3.33 -7.34 14.40
CA VAL A 326 -3.70 -8.65 13.87
C VAL A 326 -4.97 -9.15 14.55
N ALA A 327 -6.00 -9.46 13.77
CA ALA A 327 -7.29 -9.96 14.26
C ALA A 327 -7.77 -11.16 13.45
N LYS A 328 -8.71 -11.92 14.02
CA LYS A 328 -9.43 -13.03 13.34
C LYS A 328 -10.80 -12.62 12.79
N ALA A 329 -11.20 -11.37 12.96
CA ALA A 329 -12.47 -10.87 12.44
C ALA A 329 -12.21 -9.80 11.38
N ASP A 330 -12.90 -9.92 10.26
CA ASP A 330 -12.84 -8.91 9.19
C ASP A 330 -13.31 -7.55 9.73
N SER A 331 -12.54 -6.52 9.41
CA SER A 331 -12.85 -5.14 9.74
C SER A 331 -12.51 -4.23 8.56
N VAL A 332 -13.13 -3.06 8.54
CA VAL A 332 -12.82 -2.00 7.57
C VAL A 332 -12.10 -0.88 8.31
N VAL A 333 -10.89 -0.58 7.89
CA VAL A 333 -10.05 0.48 8.47
C VAL A 333 -10.32 1.78 7.71
N ASP A 334 -10.49 2.89 8.44
CA ASP A 334 -10.63 4.19 7.80
C ASP A 334 -9.29 4.62 7.18
N ILE A 335 -9.32 5.09 5.91
CA ILE A 335 -8.16 5.64 5.20
C ILE A 335 -7.49 6.78 5.97
N ALA A 336 -8.26 7.49 6.80
CA ALA A 336 -7.76 8.56 7.65
C ALA A 336 -6.61 8.12 8.58
N LEU A 337 -6.57 6.85 8.98
CA LEU A 337 -5.45 6.29 9.75
C LEU A 337 -4.16 6.22 8.92
N LEU A 338 -4.24 5.78 7.66
CA LEU A 338 -3.09 5.77 6.75
C LEU A 338 -2.58 7.19 6.48
N GLU A 339 -3.51 8.13 6.26
CA GLU A 339 -3.18 9.55 6.10
C GLU A 339 -2.58 10.17 7.36
N PHE A 340 -3.01 9.73 8.53
CA PHE A 340 -2.40 10.13 9.81
C PHE A 340 -0.96 9.64 9.91
N CYS A 341 -0.69 8.36 9.63
CA CYS A 341 0.65 7.79 9.71
C CYS A 341 1.66 8.52 8.81
N ILE A 342 1.27 8.88 7.57
CA ILE A 342 2.18 9.63 6.70
C ILE A 342 2.38 11.08 7.16
N ARG A 343 1.36 11.73 7.75
CA ARG A 343 1.54 13.06 8.32
C ARG A 343 2.49 13.05 9.51
N GLU A 344 2.35 12.08 10.41
CA GLU A 344 3.24 11.93 11.57
C GLU A 344 4.68 11.63 11.14
N ASP A 345 4.88 10.75 10.15
CA ASP A 345 6.22 10.44 9.65
C ASP A 345 6.91 11.65 9.02
N LEU A 346 6.20 12.46 8.25
CA LEU A 346 6.77 13.61 7.54
C LEU A 346 6.84 14.87 8.38
N LYS A 347 6.12 14.95 9.49
CA LYS A 347 5.98 16.15 10.32
C LYS A 347 7.31 16.78 10.75
N LEU A 348 8.25 15.95 11.17
CA LEU A 348 9.58 16.39 11.62
C LEU A 348 10.64 16.30 10.52
N LYS A 349 10.40 15.57 9.44
CA LYS A 349 11.37 15.31 8.37
C LYS A 349 11.27 16.31 7.24
N ALA A 350 10.06 16.79 6.91
CA ALA A 350 9.83 17.58 5.72
C ALA A 350 10.18 19.06 5.93
N MET A 351 10.99 19.62 5.03
CA MET A 351 11.15 21.05 4.88
C MET A 351 9.83 21.70 4.45
N ARG A 352 9.57 22.94 4.89
CA ARG A 352 8.30 23.66 4.65
C ARG A 352 8.48 24.88 3.75
N PRO A 353 8.69 24.70 2.44
CA PRO A 353 8.77 25.81 1.51
C PRO A 353 7.40 26.46 1.30
N MET A 354 7.42 27.72 0.89
CA MET A 354 6.24 28.43 0.42
C MET A 354 6.03 28.11 -1.06
N VAL A 355 4.85 27.60 -1.38
CA VAL A 355 4.39 27.33 -2.74
C VAL A 355 2.97 27.86 -2.87
N VAL A 356 2.73 28.65 -3.88
CA VAL A 356 1.41 29.19 -4.24
C VAL A 356 0.84 28.34 -5.37
N ILE A 357 -0.23 27.61 -5.07
CA ILE A 357 -0.81 26.63 -6.01
C ILE A 357 -1.65 27.34 -7.09
N ASP A 358 -2.53 28.25 -6.72
CA ASP A 358 -3.31 29.08 -7.63
C ASP A 358 -2.88 30.56 -7.48
N PRO A 359 -1.84 30.99 -8.21
CA PRO A 359 -1.22 32.27 -7.98
C PRO A 359 -2.05 33.48 -8.47
N VAL A 360 -2.06 34.53 -7.67
CA VAL A 360 -2.41 35.87 -8.10
C VAL A 360 -1.27 36.82 -7.73
N LYS A 361 -0.95 37.72 -8.65
CA LYS A 361 0.16 38.69 -8.48
C LYS A 361 -0.23 39.78 -7.50
N VAL A 362 0.69 40.11 -6.61
CA VAL A 362 0.60 41.28 -5.71
C VAL A 362 1.76 42.23 -6.00
N VAL A 363 1.47 43.52 -6.21
CA VAL A 363 2.46 44.58 -6.39
C VAL A 363 2.48 45.46 -5.14
N ILE A 364 3.64 45.52 -4.49
CA ILE A 364 3.85 46.39 -3.31
C ILE A 364 4.30 47.76 -3.80
N THR A 365 3.36 48.66 -3.99
CA THR A 365 3.55 49.93 -4.72
C THR A 365 4.55 50.89 -4.09
N ASN A 366 4.70 50.88 -2.77
CA ASN A 366 5.68 51.68 -2.03
C ASN A 366 7.00 50.96 -1.72
N TYR A 367 7.22 49.73 -2.22
CA TYR A 367 8.53 49.08 -2.17
C TYR A 367 9.40 49.59 -3.32
N PRO A 368 10.70 49.86 -3.09
CA PRO A 368 11.56 50.45 -4.12
C PRO A 368 11.68 49.54 -5.36
N GLU A 369 11.54 50.13 -6.52
CA GLU A 369 11.61 49.41 -7.79
C GLU A 369 13.02 48.88 -8.05
N GLY A 370 13.10 47.60 -8.51
CA GLY A 370 14.36 46.91 -8.80
C GLY A 370 15.18 46.52 -7.56
N GLN A 371 14.68 46.74 -6.35
CA GLN A 371 15.33 46.33 -5.12
C GLN A 371 14.75 45.01 -4.61
N THR A 372 15.62 44.21 -4.03
CA THR A 372 15.26 42.96 -3.30
C THR A 372 16.03 42.92 -1.98
N GLU A 373 15.51 42.17 -1.03
CA GLU A 373 16.20 41.88 0.23
C GLU A 373 16.01 40.42 0.62
N LEU A 374 16.82 39.92 1.56
CA LEU A 374 16.67 38.59 2.11
C LEU A 374 15.90 38.65 3.44
N VAL A 375 14.98 37.70 3.58
CA VAL A 375 14.26 37.46 4.84
C VAL A 375 14.49 36.02 5.29
N THR A 376 14.67 35.82 6.58
CA THR A 376 14.93 34.51 7.16
C THR A 376 13.63 33.78 7.47
N VAL A 377 13.50 32.54 7.02
CA VAL A 377 12.35 31.66 7.26
C VAL A 377 12.83 30.30 7.78
N GLU A 378 12.18 29.79 8.82
CA GLU A 378 12.45 28.45 9.37
C GLU A 378 12.14 27.36 8.34
N ASN A 379 13.05 26.38 8.20
CA ASN A 379 12.81 25.24 7.32
C ASN A 379 11.72 24.31 7.87
N ASN A 380 11.67 24.12 9.17
CA ASN A 380 10.59 23.43 9.87
C ASN A 380 10.52 23.92 11.32
N PRO A 381 9.47 24.64 11.74
CA PRO A 381 9.38 25.17 13.11
C PRO A 381 9.18 24.09 14.19
N GLU A 382 8.94 22.84 13.82
CA GLU A 382 8.84 21.70 14.76
C GLU A 382 10.14 20.89 14.82
N ASN A 383 11.15 21.21 14.00
CA ASN A 383 12.46 20.59 14.00
C ASN A 383 13.56 21.63 13.74
N GLU A 384 14.13 22.15 14.82
CA GLU A 384 15.16 23.18 14.78
C GLU A 384 16.47 22.70 14.09
N GLU A 385 16.72 21.38 14.03
CA GLU A 385 17.90 20.82 13.36
C GLU A 385 17.90 21.09 11.85
N LEU A 386 16.74 21.28 11.24
CA LEU A 386 16.64 21.65 9.83
C LEU A 386 17.05 23.11 9.57
N GLY A 387 17.21 23.94 10.60
CA GLY A 387 17.67 25.31 10.51
C GLY A 387 16.74 26.25 9.77
N ASN A 388 17.34 27.32 9.22
CA ASN A 388 16.62 28.39 8.52
C ASN A 388 17.16 28.51 7.09
N ARG A 389 16.38 29.20 6.24
CA ARG A 389 16.80 29.61 4.90
C ARG A 389 16.53 31.08 4.66
N GLU A 390 17.27 31.66 3.73
CA GLU A 390 17.07 33.01 3.23
C GLU A 390 16.14 32.98 2.01
N VAL A 391 15.09 33.80 2.03
CA VAL A 391 14.10 33.93 0.96
C VAL A 391 14.15 35.35 0.41
N VAL A 392 14.17 35.49 -0.90
CA VAL A 392 14.16 36.81 -1.55
C VAL A 392 12.77 37.44 -1.37
N PHE A 393 12.75 38.71 -0.94
CA PHE A 393 11.57 39.55 -0.88
C PHE A 393 11.74 40.75 -1.80
N GLY A 394 10.72 41.12 -2.55
CA GLY A 394 10.76 42.17 -3.52
C GLY A 394 9.40 42.85 -3.71
N ARG A 395 9.34 43.75 -4.71
CA ARG A 395 8.15 44.55 -5.04
C ARG A 395 6.99 43.71 -5.54
N GLU A 396 7.28 42.64 -6.31
CA GLU A 396 6.28 41.78 -6.92
C GLU A 396 6.33 40.36 -6.30
N ILE A 397 5.19 39.91 -5.81
CA ILE A 397 5.06 38.59 -5.19
C ILE A 397 3.80 37.87 -5.70
N TYR A 398 3.72 36.57 -5.51
CA TYR A 398 2.50 35.76 -5.69
C TYR A 398 1.93 35.37 -4.34
N ILE A 399 0.60 35.36 -4.22
CA ILE A 399 -0.16 34.77 -3.11
C ILE A 399 -1.23 33.84 -3.66
N GLU A 400 -1.81 32.98 -2.81
CA GLU A 400 -2.97 32.17 -3.21
C GLU A 400 -4.15 33.06 -3.60
N ARG A 401 -4.81 32.77 -4.70
CA ARG A 401 -6.02 33.47 -5.13
C ARG A 401 -7.10 33.45 -4.05
N ASN A 402 -7.25 32.34 -3.35
CA ASN A 402 -8.18 32.17 -2.23
C ASN A 402 -7.78 32.94 -0.95
N ASP A 403 -6.59 33.52 -0.89
CA ASP A 403 -6.16 34.39 0.21
C ASP A 403 -6.62 35.84 0.01
N PHE A 404 -7.25 36.14 -1.12
CA PHE A 404 -7.85 37.43 -1.39
C PHE A 404 -9.37 37.33 -1.63
N MET A 405 -10.10 38.31 -1.11
CA MET A 405 -11.55 38.45 -1.36
C MET A 405 -11.88 39.96 -1.40
N GLU A 406 -12.46 40.41 -2.50
CA GLU A 406 -12.82 41.81 -2.69
C GLU A 406 -13.95 42.24 -1.76
N GLU A 407 -14.97 41.39 -1.62
CA GLU A 407 -16.08 41.59 -0.67
C GLU A 407 -16.01 40.50 0.42
N PRO A 408 -15.24 40.70 1.50
CA PRO A 408 -14.94 39.68 2.47
C PRO A 408 -16.17 39.30 3.31
N VAL A 409 -16.45 38.02 3.42
CA VAL A 409 -17.47 37.48 4.32
C VAL A 409 -17.05 37.62 5.79
N LYS A 410 -18.02 37.54 6.69
CA LYS A 410 -17.78 37.63 8.15
C LYS A 410 -16.74 36.56 8.57
N LYS A 411 -15.73 36.97 9.34
CA LYS A 411 -14.60 36.13 9.78
C LYS A 411 -13.58 35.77 8.70
N PHE A 412 -13.57 36.44 7.56
CA PHE A 412 -12.47 36.31 6.60
C PHE A 412 -11.24 37.09 7.12
N PHE A 413 -10.23 36.38 7.61
CA PHE A 413 -9.02 36.95 8.21
C PHE A 413 -7.82 36.88 7.23
N ARG A 414 -8.08 37.14 5.94
CA ARG A 414 -7.08 37.16 4.88
C ARG A 414 -7.10 38.53 4.20
N LEU A 415 -6.40 38.71 3.08
CA LEU A 415 -6.28 39.97 2.38
C LEU A 415 -7.60 40.41 1.74
N ALA A 416 -7.97 41.67 1.92
CA ALA A 416 -9.12 42.32 1.31
C ALA A 416 -8.87 43.83 1.19
N PRO A 417 -9.62 44.59 0.40
CA PRO A 417 -9.46 46.03 0.28
C PRO A 417 -9.46 46.72 1.66
N GLY A 418 -8.40 47.51 1.93
CA GLY A 418 -8.18 48.18 3.20
C GLY A 418 -7.87 47.26 4.39
N LYS A 419 -7.68 45.96 4.19
CA LYS A 419 -7.30 45.01 5.24
C LYS A 419 -5.80 44.73 5.22
N GLU A 420 -5.27 44.58 6.43
CA GLU A 420 -3.85 44.30 6.67
C GLU A 420 -3.65 42.83 7.02
N VAL A 421 -2.60 42.24 6.46
CA VAL A 421 -2.15 40.87 6.75
C VAL A 421 -0.63 40.84 6.89
N ARG A 422 -0.10 39.79 7.56
CA ARG A 422 1.34 39.53 7.62
C ARG A 422 1.74 38.58 6.47
N LEU A 423 2.80 38.93 5.79
CA LEU A 423 3.54 37.97 4.93
C LEU A 423 4.51 37.18 5.81
N LYS A 424 4.48 35.83 5.71
CA LYS A 424 5.32 34.93 6.53
C LYS A 424 6.80 35.32 6.41
N GLY A 425 7.45 35.57 7.55
CA GLY A 425 8.87 35.96 7.61
C GLY A 425 9.20 37.39 7.12
N ALA A 426 8.22 38.12 6.58
CA ALA A 426 8.44 39.47 5.99
C ALA A 426 7.67 40.57 6.73
N TYR A 427 6.83 41.28 6.03
CA TYR A 427 6.18 42.53 6.49
C TYR A 427 4.67 42.40 6.60
N PHE A 428 4.03 43.43 7.16
CA PHE A 428 2.59 43.63 6.98
C PHE A 428 2.34 44.35 5.66
N ILE A 429 1.29 43.90 4.95
CA ILE A 429 0.81 44.57 3.74
C ILE A 429 -0.66 44.92 3.88
N THR A 430 -1.08 46.02 3.24
CA THR A 430 -2.46 46.47 3.18
C THR A 430 -2.88 46.62 1.72
N CYS A 431 -3.99 46.01 1.32
CA CYS A 431 -4.52 46.16 -0.04
C CYS A 431 -5.08 47.54 -0.25
N THR A 432 -4.65 48.19 -1.33
CA THR A 432 -5.05 49.55 -1.71
C THR A 432 -5.89 49.59 -2.98
N ASP A 433 -5.65 48.67 -3.93
CA ASP A 433 -6.36 48.61 -5.20
C ASP A 433 -6.34 47.22 -5.80
N VAL A 434 -7.17 46.94 -6.83
CA VAL A 434 -7.31 45.67 -7.54
C VAL A 434 -7.43 45.92 -9.03
N ILE A 435 -6.60 45.27 -9.82
CA ILE A 435 -6.63 45.31 -11.28
C ILE A 435 -7.34 44.07 -11.81
N LYS A 436 -8.27 44.30 -12.76
CA LYS A 436 -9.06 43.24 -13.37
C LYS A 436 -8.89 43.19 -14.89
N ASP A 437 -9.06 42.02 -15.47
CA ASP A 437 -9.16 41.84 -16.92
C ASP A 437 -10.54 42.26 -17.46
N GLU A 438 -10.72 42.14 -18.78
CA GLU A 438 -11.96 42.50 -19.48
C GLU A 438 -13.16 41.64 -19.03
N ASN A 439 -12.91 40.48 -18.43
CA ASN A 439 -13.91 39.53 -17.93
C ASN A 439 -14.21 39.74 -16.43
N GLY A 440 -13.55 40.74 -15.80
CA GLY A 440 -13.71 41.02 -14.37
C GLY A 440 -12.88 40.10 -13.44
N ASN A 441 -11.99 39.25 -13.97
CA ASN A 441 -11.10 38.45 -13.16
C ASN A 441 -9.95 39.30 -12.61
N ILE A 442 -9.61 39.07 -11.36
CA ILE A 442 -8.49 39.72 -10.71
C ILE A 442 -7.18 39.21 -11.29
N THR A 443 -6.39 40.09 -11.91
CA THR A 443 -5.07 39.82 -12.46
C THR A 443 -3.94 40.28 -11.56
N GLU A 444 -4.16 41.39 -10.81
CA GLU A 444 -3.15 41.96 -9.95
C GLU A 444 -3.79 42.67 -8.74
N ILE A 445 -3.14 42.59 -7.58
CA ILE A 445 -3.57 43.24 -6.35
C ILE A 445 -2.48 44.23 -5.97
N HIS A 446 -2.84 45.51 -5.76
CA HIS A 446 -1.94 46.53 -5.30
C HIS A 446 -1.99 46.64 -3.79
N CYS A 447 -0.81 46.65 -3.15
CA CYS A 447 -0.65 46.78 -1.72
C CYS A 447 0.42 47.79 -1.36
N THR A 448 0.36 48.29 -0.15
CA THR A 448 1.48 48.99 0.50
C THR A 448 2.02 48.11 1.63
N TYR A 449 3.34 48.18 1.90
CA TYR A 449 3.94 47.53 3.06
C TYR A 449 4.30 48.54 4.13
N ASP A 450 4.40 48.09 5.37
CA ASP A 450 4.87 48.89 6.51
C ASP A 450 6.29 48.42 6.89
N PRO A 451 7.34 49.25 6.59
CA PRO A 451 8.74 48.89 6.82
C PRO A 451 9.09 48.60 8.29
N GLU A 452 8.34 49.18 9.25
CA GLU A 452 8.60 48.98 10.68
C GLU A 452 8.13 47.60 11.19
N THR A 453 7.42 46.82 10.35
CA THR A 453 6.82 45.52 10.72
C THR A 453 7.63 44.32 10.29
N LYS A 454 8.88 44.51 9.84
CA LYS A 454 9.76 43.37 9.44
C LYS A 454 9.78 42.32 10.53
N SER A 455 9.66 41.07 10.16
CA SER A 455 9.79 39.95 11.11
C SER A 455 11.16 40.02 11.80
N GLY A 456 11.18 39.90 13.13
CA GLY A 456 12.41 40.07 13.93
C GLY A 456 12.79 41.52 14.29
N SER A 457 12.07 42.55 13.81
CA SER A 457 12.34 43.95 14.15
C SER A 457 11.92 44.37 15.57
N GLY A 458 11.28 43.48 16.33
CA GLY A 458 10.70 43.84 17.64
C GLY A 458 9.31 44.46 17.57
N CYS A 459 8.69 44.54 16.38
CA CYS A 459 7.32 45.03 16.24
C CYS A 459 6.34 44.16 17.02
N THR A 460 5.61 44.75 17.97
CA THR A 460 4.63 44.07 18.84
C THR A 460 3.21 44.07 18.27
N ARG A 461 2.97 44.80 17.18
CA ARG A 461 1.67 44.86 16.51
C ARG A 461 1.28 43.48 15.96
N LYS A 462 0.02 43.08 16.15
CA LYS A 462 -0.50 41.77 15.72
C LYS A 462 -1.61 41.95 14.70
N VAL A 463 -1.58 41.12 13.65
CA VAL A 463 -2.66 40.96 12.68
C VAL A 463 -3.17 39.54 12.75
N LYS A 464 -4.43 39.30 12.35
CA LYS A 464 -5.05 37.97 12.45
C LYS A 464 -4.66 37.02 11.32
N GLY A 465 -4.28 37.56 10.16
CA GLY A 465 -3.95 36.76 8.96
C GLY A 465 -2.44 36.74 8.71
N THR A 466 -1.90 35.56 8.47
CA THR A 466 -0.54 35.36 7.93
C THR A 466 -0.65 34.59 6.63
N LEU A 467 -0.11 35.12 5.54
CA LEU A 467 -0.09 34.51 4.22
C LEU A 467 1.31 33.99 3.90
N HIS A 468 1.39 32.88 3.17
CA HIS A 468 2.61 32.49 2.46
C HIS A 468 2.61 33.19 1.09
N TRP A 469 3.78 33.31 0.53
CA TRP A 469 4.01 34.12 -0.68
C TRP A 469 5.28 33.64 -1.39
N VAL A 470 5.44 33.99 -2.66
CA VAL A 470 6.66 33.71 -3.45
C VAL A 470 7.03 34.96 -4.22
N GLU A 471 8.31 35.35 -4.18
CA GLU A 471 8.80 36.53 -4.93
C GLU A 471 8.83 36.20 -6.44
N ALA A 472 8.35 37.16 -7.26
CA ALA A 472 8.01 36.89 -8.66
C ALA A 472 9.23 36.62 -9.56
N SER A 473 10.37 37.31 -9.34
CA SER A 473 11.55 37.22 -10.20
C SER A 473 12.36 35.95 -9.93
N THR A 474 12.23 35.37 -8.76
CA THR A 474 12.94 34.15 -8.33
C THR A 474 12.04 32.90 -8.28
N ALA A 475 10.74 33.09 -8.56
CA ALA A 475 9.76 32.00 -8.53
C ALA A 475 10.10 30.87 -9.49
N VAL A 476 9.92 29.64 -9.02
CA VAL A 476 10.05 28.42 -9.82
C VAL A 476 8.67 27.96 -10.25
N ASP A 477 8.51 27.64 -11.54
CA ASP A 477 7.28 27.04 -12.05
C ASP A 477 7.17 25.57 -11.65
N ILE A 478 6.02 25.19 -11.08
CA ILE A 478 5.75 23.84 -10.60
C ILE A 478 4.39 23.38 -11.10
N GLU A 479 4.35 22.22 -11.74
CA GLU A 479 3.11 21.49 -11.97
C GLU A 479 2.71 20.78 -10.67
N SER A 480 1.70 21.29 -9.98
CA SER A 480 1.17 20.65 -8.77
C SER A 480 -0.02 19.78 -9.10
N ARG A 481 0.12 18.47 -8.80
CA ARG A 481 -0.92 17.46 -9.01
C ARG A 481 -1.62 17.16 -7.67
N LEU A 482 -2.91 17.48 -7.60
CA LEU A 482 -3.74 17.22 -6.43
C LEU A 482 -4.61 15.98 -6.71
N TYR A 483 -4.48 14.97 -5.88
CA TYR A 483 -5.19 13.70 -6.04
C TYR A 483 -6.33 13.57 -5.03
N ASP A 484 -7.46 13.03 -5.50
CA ASP A 484 -8.60 12.60 -4.71
C ASP A 484 -8.84 11.09 -4.91
N TYR A 485 -9.90 10.55 -4.33
CA TYR A 485 -10.23 9.13 -4.41
C TYR A 485 -10.73 8.74 -5.81
N LEU A 486 -10.42 7.48 -6.20
CA LEU A 486 -10.76 6.94 -7.53
C LEU A 486 -12.26 6.86 -7.79
N LEU A 487 -13.07 6.66 -6.75
CA LEU A 487 -14.51 6.53 -6.86
C LEU A 487 -15.22 7.73 -6.21
N LYS A 488 -16.38 8.06 -6.74
CA LYS A 488 -17.29 9.05 -6.17
C LYS A 488 -17.71 8.64 -4.76
N GLU A 489 -18.04 9.61 -3.89
CA GLU A 489 -18.41 9.34 -2.50
C GLU A 489 -19.69 8.51 -2.33
N ASP A 490 -20.61 8.60 -3.27
CA ASP A 490 -21.89 7.91 -3.30
C ASP A 490 -21.90 6.58 -4.08
N SER A 491 -20.72 6.11 -4.49
CA SER A 491 -20.55 4.84 -5.21
C SER A 491 -21.02 3.65 -4.37
N ASP A 492 -21.96 2.86 -4.92
CA ASP A 492 -22.37 1.56 -4.35
C ASP A 492 -21.55 0.37 -4.91
N GLY A 493 -20.61 0.64 -5.81
CA GLY A 493 -19.69 -0.31 -6.42
C GLY A 493 -20.31 -1.26 -7.45
N LYS A 494 -21.57 -1.06 -7.85
CA LYS A 494 -22.24 -1.91 -8.87
C LYS A 494 -21.80 -1.56 -10.27
N ASP A 495 -21.79 -0.27 -10.63
CA ASP A 495 -21.22 0.24 -11.88
C ASP A 495 -19.83 0.85 -11.60
N PHE A 496 -18.86 -0.01 -11.37
CA PHE A 496 -17.52 0.40 -10.94
C PHE A 496 -16.84 1.40 -11.87
N LEU A 497 -16.96 1.24 -13.18
CA LEU A 497 -16.34 2.16 -14.15
C LEU A 497 -17.16 3.46 -14.30
N GLY A 498 -18.50 3.39 -14.21
CA GLY A 498 -19.37 4.57 -14.20
C GLY A 498 -19.25 5.41 -12.93
N ASP A 499 -18.86 4.79 -11.83
CA ASP A 499 -18.61 5.44 -10.54
C ASP A 499 -17.21 6.09 -10.45
N PHE A 500 -16.39 6.01 -11.51
CA PHE A 500 -15.08 6.63 -11.52
C PHE A 500 -15.18 8.15 -11.33
N ASN A 501 -14.34 8.67 -10.44
CA ASN A 501 -14.25 10.10 -10.16
C ASN A 501 -13.30 10.78 -11.15
N HIS A 502 -13.85 11.39 -12.19
CA HIS A 502 -13.09 12.12 -13.22
C HIS A 502 -12.36 13.36 -12.67
N GLU A 503 -12.80 13.91 -11.52
CA GLU A 503 -12.16 15.01 -10.83
C GLU A 503 -11.08 14.56 -9.82
N SER A 504 -10.75 13.26 -9.82
CA SER A 504 -9.76 12.68 -8.90
C SER A 504 -8.32 13.14 -9.15
N LEU A 505 -8.06 13.86 -10.22
CA LEU A 505 -6.79 14.53 -10.51
C LEU A 505 -7.06 15.96 -10.96
N GLN A 506 -6.51 16.92 -10.21
CA GLN A 506 -6.50 18.34 -10.57
C GLN A 506 -5.04 18.78 -10.72
N VAL A 507 -4.76 19.51 -11.79
CA VAL A 507 -3.41 20.00 -12.13
C VAL A 507 -3.38 21.52 -12.10
N PHE A 508 -2.41 22.08 -11.39
CA PHE A 508 -2.22 23.53 -11.24
C PHE A 508 -0.81 23.95 -11.67
N ASN A 509 -0.72 25.12 -12.31
CA ASN A 509 0.56 25.79 -12.56
C ASN A 509 0.90 26.67 -11.37
N SER A 510 1.71 26.17 -10.47
CA SER A 510 2.05 26.78 -9.19
C SER A 510 3.35 27.58 -9.27
N LYS A 511 3.56 28.45 -8.29
CA LYS A 511 4.82 29.21 -8.09
C LYS A 511 5.45 28.78 -6.77
N GLY A 512 6.69 28.29 -6.81
CA GLY A 512 7.44 27.86 -5.64
C GLY A 512 8.66 28.72 -5.35
N GLU A 513 9.16 28.66 -4.12
CA GLU A 513 10.44 29.29 -3.75
C GLU A 513 11.60 28.77 -4.58
N ALA A 514 12.63 29.59 -4.79
CA ALA A 514 13.83 29.27 -5.54
C ALA A 514 14.56 27.99 -5.05
N CYS A 515 14.46 27.65 -3.76
CA CYS A 515 15.07 26.43 -3.21
C CYS A 515 14.53 25.14 -3.83
N LEU A 516 13.37 25.15 -4.49
CA LEU A 516 12.79 24.02 -5.17
C LEU A 516 13.36 23.78 -6.58
N ALA A 517 14.15 24.71 -7.12
CA ALA A 517 14.75 24.57 -8.46
C ALA A 517 15.70 23.36 -8.60
N THR A 518 16.25 22.88 -7.48
CA THR A 518 17.22 21.76 -7.46
C THR A 518 16.62 20.47 -6.90
N THR A 519 15.31 20.39 -6.76
CA THR A 519 14.63 19.20 -6.26
C THR A 519 14.81 18.02 -7.21
N VAL A 520 14.87 16.81 -6.65
CA VAL A 520 14.98 15.57 -7.41
C VAL A 520 13.81 14.64 -7.10
N PRO A 521 13.47 13.70 -8.00
CA PRO A 521 12.40 12.73 -7.74
C PRO A 521 12.54 12.02 -6.40
N GLY A 522 11.48 12.01 -5.61
CA GLY A 522 11.43 11.43 -4.28
C GLY A 522 11.63 12.42 -3.13
N ASP A 523 12.10 13.64 -3.38
CA ASP A 523 12.17 14.69 -2.36
C ASP A 523 10.77 15.03 -1.85
N ARG A 524 10.62 15.13 -0.54
CA ARG A 524 9.33 15.39 0.13
C ARG A 524 9.35 16.70 0.89
N PHE A 525 8.27 17.47 0.73
CA PHE A 525 8.10 18.79 1.32
C PHE A 525 6.71 18.93 1.94
N GLN A 526 6.59 19.80 2.92
CA GLN A 526 5.30 20.32 3.34
C GLN A 526 5.09 21.70 2.71
N PHE A 527 4.28 21.82 1.65
CA PHE A 527 3.89 23.13 1.15
C PHE A 527 3.08 23.85 2.21
N LEU A 528 3.60 24.99 2.65
CA LEU A 528 3.09 25.73 3.81
C LEU A 528 1.59 26.00 3.65
N ARG A 529 0.76 25.55 4.61
CA ARG A 529 -0.70 25.63 4.62
C ARG A 529 -1.45 24.77 3.59
N GLN A 530 -0.77 24.02 2.71
CA GLN A 530 -1.38 23.27 1.60
C GLN A 530 -1.41 21.75 1.85
N GLY A 531 -0.30 21.15 2.25
CA GLY A 531 -0.18 19.70 2.42
C GLY A 531 1.24 19.22 2.26
N TYR A 532 1.40 17.90 2.26
CA TYR A 532 2.67 17.26 1.96
C TYR A 532 2.72 16.89 0.48
N PHE A 533 3.87 17.08 -0.13
CA PHE A 533 4.11 16.87 -1.55
C PHE A 533 5.42 16.11 -1.75
N VAL A 534 5.49 15.39 -2.87
CA VAL A 534 6.71 14.71 -3.33
C VAL A 534 7.02 15.13 -4.76
N THR A 535 8.29 15.26 -5.08
CA THR A 535 8.75 15.47 -6.46
C THR A 535 8.53 14.17 -7.24
N ASP A 536 7.70 14.23 -8.29
CA ASP A 536 7.35 13.08 -9.13
C ASP A 536 8.53 12.65 -9.99
N LYS A 537 8.56 11.36 -10.37
CA LYS A 537 9.56 10.79 -11.29
C LYS A 537 9.55 11.43 -12.69
N ASP A 538 8.43 12.07 -13.07
CA ASP A 538 8.30 12.78 -14.35
C ASP A 538 8.99 14.16 -14.35
N SER A 539 9.53 14.61 -13.19
CA SER A 539 10.21 15.90 -13.08
C SER A 539 11.52 15.92 -13.85
N THR A 540 11.76 17.05 -14.51
CA THR A 540 13.06 17.42 -15.10
C THR A 540 13.49 18.77 -14.53
N PRO A 541 14.77 19.19 -14.71
CA PRO A 541 15.20 20.53 -14.29
C PRO A 541 14.38 21.68 -14.89
N GLU A 542 13.81 21.47 -16.09
CA GLU A 542 13.00 22.46 -16.82
C GLU A 542 11.49 22.36 -16.50
N HIS A 543 11.05 21.22 -15.93
CA HIS A 543 9.64 20.97 -15.64
C HIS A 543 9.51 20.19 -14.34
N ILE A 544 9.29 20.90 -13.26
CA ILE A 544 9.12 20.31 -11.93
C ILE A 544 7.67 19.89 -11.74
N VAL A 545 7.47 18.62 -11.38
CA VAL A 545 6.16 18.03 -11.10
C VAL A 545 6.10 17.60 -9.63
N MET A 546 5.08 18.04 -8.91
CA MET A 546 4.88 17.74 -7.50
C MET A 546 3.54 17.08 -7.26
N ASN A 547 3.56 15.88 -6.69
CA ASN A 547 2.36 15.13 -6.31
C ASN A 547 1.97 15.44 -4.86
N ARG A 548 0.73 15.80 -4.62
CA ARG A 548 0.22 15.90 -3.24
C ARG A 548 0.06 14.52 -2.63
N ILE A 549 0.80 14.27 -1.55
CA ILE A 549 0.73 13.04 -0.75
C ILE A 549 -0.58 13.04 0.04
N VAL A 550 -0.73 14.05 0.91
CA VAL A 550 -1.87 14.20 1.84
C VAL A 550 -2.06 15.68 2.22
N GLY A 551 -3.29 16.05 2.52
CA GLY A 551 -3.59 17.39 3.06
C GLY A 551 -3.19 17.55 4.53
N LEU A 552 -3.18 18.80 5.03
CA LEU A 552 -2.84 19.11 6.44
C LEU A 552 -3.98 18.82 7.43
N ARG A 553 -5.23 18.71 6.98
CA ARG A 553 -6.36 18.45 7.88
C ARG A 553 -6.29 17.02 8.38
N ASP A 554 -6.16 16.88 9.68
CA ASP A 554 -6.26 15.60 10.36
C ASP A 554 -7.73 15.21 10.52
N SER A 555 -8.22 14.39 9.60
CA SER A 555 -9.56 13.82 9.67
C SER A 555 -9.66 12.75 10.78
N TRP A 556 -8.56 12.03 11.05
CA TRP A 556 -8.49 11.02 12.11
C TRP A 556 -8.72 11.60 13.51
N ALA A 557 -8.08 12.72 13.85
CA ALA A 557 -8.29 13.41 15.13
C ALA A 557 -9.73 13.91 15.34
N LYS A 558 -10.50 14.10 14.25
CA LYS A 558 -11.93 14.43 14.32
C LYS A 558 -12.80 13.21 14.57
N GLU A 559 -12.44 12.07 13.99
CA GLU A 559 -13.15 10.79 14.19
C GLU A 559 -12.99 10.27 15.63
N GLN A 560 -11.80 10.39 16.24
CA GLN A 560 -11.57 10.00 17.64
C GLN A 560 -12.30 10.88 18.67
N LYS A 561 -12.79 12.05 18.26
CA LYS A 561 -13.54 12.97 19.14
C LYS A 561 -15.06 12.82 19.02
N LYS A 562 -15.55 11.96 18.15
CA LYS A 562 -16.96 11.56 18.06
C LYS A 562 -17.23 10.33 18.93
#